data_cce80cc042471d9219dff2fdb99ad491
#
_entry.id   cce80cc042471d9219dff2fdb99ad491
#
_cell.length_a   1.000
_cell.length_b   1.000
_cell.length_c   1.000
_cell.angle_alpha   90.00
_cell.angle_beta   90.00
_cell.angle_gamma   90.00
#
_symmetry.space_group_name_H-M   'P 1'
#
loop_
_entity.id
_entity.type
_entity.pdbx_description
1 polymer ?
#
loop_
_entity_poly.entity_id
_entity_poly.type
_entity_poly.pdbx_seq_one_letter_code
_entity_poly.pdbx_strand_id
1 'polypeptide(L)'
;MDIRQLRYFCAVVRTRSFTRAAEQLGITQPSLSQQIRELEKQIGNPLFERLGRSIRLTPHGEALLQPAVDILQQVAEANSTMASLNKGVRGQLRVGVIPTVMPYLIAPRVREFLDAFPEVELSLTEETTPQLIRQLQSGDLDLAVSGLPVRSPDIVCSELFREPLFLAIAGGHPLAKAEGIDLRDLRNERLLLLKEGHCLRDDALMTCTRAKAKLRSVFETDQMASIFQLVQAGFGVTVAPAMASTHSAGCKLIPLHNSFRRVGYLRARHHAVSNPMREFAAWLRDLRPRPAGRGRGRQQGPVRTQ
;
A
#
# COMPACT_ATOMS: atom_id res chain seq x y z
N MET A 1 14.51 -32.09 -3.76
CA MET A 1 13.87 -30.75 -3.76
C MET A 1 14.84 -29.78 -4.39
N ASP A 2 14.41 -29.02 -5.42
CA ASP A 2 15.21 -28.00 -6.10
C ASP A 2 14.47 -26.67 -6.20
N ILE A 3 15.17 -25.61 -6.59
CA ILE A 3 14.63 -24.24 -6.68
C ILE A 3 13.49 -24.14 -7.68
N ARG A 4 13.54 -24.90 -8.79
CA ARG A 4 12.50 -24.91 -9.82
C ARG A 4 11.22 -25.54 -9.28
N GLN A 5 11.34 -26.64 -8.53
CA GLN A 5 10.19 -27.29 -7.88
C GLN A 5 9.52 -26.37 -6.85
N LEU A 6 10.30 -25.63 -6.05
CA LEU A 6 9.78 -24.63 -5.11
C LEU A 6 9.03 -23.49 -5.83
N ARG A 7 9.57 -23.00 -6.96
CA ARG A 7 8.91 -21.99 -7.80
C ARG A 7 7.58 -22.49 -8.33
N TYR A 8 7.54 -23.75 -8.78
CA TYR A 8 6.31 -24.37 -9.27
C TYR A 8 5.27 -24.54 -8.17
N PHE A 9 5.69 -25.00 -7.00
CA PHE A 9 4.84 -25.10 -5.82
C PHE A 9 4.20 -23.74 -5.47
N CYS A 10 4.99 -22.69 -5.31
CA CYS A 10 4.50 -21.35 -5.00
C CYS A 10 3.54 -20.81 -6.10
N ALA A 11 3.80 -21.07 -7.37
CA ALA A 11 2.92 -20.65 -8.46
C ALA A 11 1.54 -21.32 -8.39
N VAL A 12 1.48 -22.64 -8.07
CA VAL A 12 0.20 -23.35 -7.88
C VAL A 12 -0.55 -22.82 -6.66
N VAL A 13 0.13 -22.53 -5.57
CA VAL A 13 -0.48 -21.93 -4.37
C VAL A 13 -1.13 -20.59 -4.71
N ARG A 14 -0.40 -19.71 -5.37
CA ARG A 14 -0.84 -18.36 -5.75
C ARG A 14 -2.06 -18.36 -6.67
N THR A 15 -2.02 -19.20 -7.72
CA THR A 15 -3.08 -19.24 -8.73
C THR A 15 -4.27 -20.09 -8.32
N ARG A 16 -4.10 -20.97 -7.33
CA ARG A 16 -5.04 -22.03 -6.94
C ARG A 16 -5.49 -22.88 -8.13
N SER A 17 -4.61 -23.05 -9.12
CA SER A 17 -4.91 -23.77 -10.37
C SER A 17 -3.63 -24.23 -11.05
N PHE A 18 -3.50 -25.55 -11.31
CA PHE A 18 -2.36 -26.07 -12.06
C PHE A 18 -2.30 -25.53 -13.50
N THR A 19 -3.44 -25.33 -14.14
CA THR A 19 -3.50 -24.80 -15.52
C THR A 19 -2.99 -23.36 -15.56
N ARG A 20 -3.53 -22.48 -14.74
CA ARG A 20 -3.08 -21.07 -14.67
C ARG A 20 -1.63 -20.93 -14.21
N ALA A 21 -1.19 -21.77 -13.29
CA ALA A 21 0.21 -21.77 -12.88
C ALA A 21 1.12 -22.16 -14.04
N ALA A 22 0.76 -23.20 -14.81
CA ALA A 22 1.54 -23.64 -15.96
C ALA A 22 1.63 -22.56 -17.06
N GLU A 23 0.50 -21.87 -17.34
CA GLU A 23 0.45 -20.73 -18.27
C GLU A 23 1.40 -19.61 -17.82
N GLN A 24 1.36 -19.21 -16.55
CA GLN A 24 2.25 -18.18 -16.00
C GLN A 24 3.74 -18.57 -16.06
N LEU A 25 4.02 -19.85 -15.94
CA LEU A 25 5.39 -20.38 -15.96
C LEU A 25 5.91 -20.70 -17.36
N GLY A 26 5.06 -20.59 -18.40
CA GLY A 26 5.41 -20.89 -19.79
C GLY A 26 5.69 -22.39 -20.03
N ILE A 27 5.03 -23.27 -19.27
CA ILE A 27 5.18 -24.74 -19.37
C ILE A 27 3.82 -25.44 -19.56
N THR A 28 3.85 -26.72 -19.91
CA THR A 28 2.63 -27.51 -19.99
C THR A 28 2.13 -27.95 -18.62
N GLN A 29 0.82 -28.00 -18.42
CA GLN A 29 0.22 -28.47 -17.17
C GLN A 29 0.64 -29.89 -16.77
N PRO A 30 0.76 -30.89 -17.68
CA PRO A 30 1.31 -32.20 -17.33
C PRO A 30 2.73 -32.13 -16.75
N SER A 31 3.62 -31.31 -17.34
CA SER A 31 4.98 -31.11 -16.85
C SER A 31 4.98 -30.51 -15.43
N LEU A 32 4.17 -29.46 -15.18
CA LEU A 32 4.02 -28.89 -13.85
C LEU A 32 3.53 -29.93 -12.84
N SER A 33 2.49 -30.70 -13.19
CA SER A 33 1.94 -31.73 -12.30
C SER A 33 2.93 -32.85 -12.00
N GLN A 34 3.78 -33.20 -12.97
CA GLN A 34 4.85 -34.18 -12.75
C GLN A 34 5.88 -33.64 -11.75
N GLN A 35 6.35 -32.42 -11.92
CA GLN A 35 7.34 -31.82 -11.03
C GLN A 35 6.82 -31.67 -9.59
N ILE A 36 5.55 -31.33 -9.41
CA ILE A 36 4.94 -31.29 -8.07
C ILE A 36 4.87 -32.69 -7.47
N ARG A 37 4.47 -33.73 -8.25
CA ARG A 37 4.47 -35.12 -7.75
C ARG A 37 5.87 -35.61 -7.34
N GLU A 38 6.89 -35.21 -8.09
CA GLU A 38 8.28 -35.55 -7.74
C GLU A 38 8.71 -34.86 -6.43
N LEU A 39 8.29 -33.60 -6.22
CA LEU A 39 8.51 -32.87 -4.97
C LEU A 39 7.78 -33.57 -3.80
N GLU A 40 6.51 -33.91 -3.96
CA GLU A 40 5.71 -34.63 -2.97
C GLU A 40 6.32 -35.99 -2.62
N LYS A 41 6.81 -36.70 -3.62
CA LYS A 41 7.54 -37.99 -3.42
C LYS A 41 8.83 -37.82 -2.62
N GLN A 42 9.60 -36.76 -2.87
CA GLN A 42 10.81 -36.45 -2.12
C GLN A 42 10.53 -36.06 -0.66
N ILE A 43 9.43 -35.36 -0.42
CA ILE A 43 8.99 -34.96 0.92
C ILE A 43 8.34 -36.16 1.66
N GLY A 44 7.80 -37.12 0.92
CA GLY A 44 7.09 -38.28 1.47
C GLY A 44 5.61 -38.02 1.81
N ASN A 45 5.09 -36.81 1.51
CA ASN A 45 3.72 -36.41 1.80
C ASN A 45 3.15 -35.53 0.70
N PRO A 46 1.82 -35.59 0.43
CA PRO A 46 1.18 -34.67 -0.50
C PRO A 46 1.21 -33.23 0.03
N LEU A 47 1.40 -32.29 -0.86
CA LEU A 47 1.38 -30.85 -0.57
C LEU A 47 0.04 -30.21 -0.91
N PHE A 48 -0.70 -30.84 -1.82
CA PHE A 48 -2.00 -30.35 -2.29
C PHE A 48 -3.11 -31.41 -2.13
N GLU A 49 -4.27 -30.93 -1.70
CA GLU A 49 -5.53 -31.69 -1.75
C GLU A 49 -6.33 -31.25 -2.98
N ARG A 50 -6.82 -32.24 -3.76
CA ARG A 50 -7.67 -32.00 -4.91
C ARG A 50 -9.13 -32.23 -4.50
N LEU A 51 -9.87 -31.17 -4.29
CA LEU A 51 -11.29 -31.19 -3.95
C LEU A 51 -12.11 -30.87 -5.23
N GLY A 52 -12.23 -31.84 -6.12
CA GLY A 52 -12.92 -31.64 -7.41
C GLY A 52 -12.26 -30.55 -8.25
N ARG A 53 -12.90 -29.38 -8.34
CA ARG A 53 -12.39 -28.21 -9.10
C ARG A 53 -11.51 -27.24 -8.27
N SER A 54 -11.37 -27.46 -6.98
CA SER A 54 -10.57 -26.59 -6.10
C SER A 54 -9.29 -27.30 -5.62
N ILE A 55 -8.25 -26.50 -5.37
CA ILE A 55 -6.97 -26.95 -4.83
C ILE A 55 -6.75 -26.27 -3.49
N ARG A 56 -6.42 -27.05 -2.48
CA ARG A 56 -6.02 -26.56 -1.15
C ARG A 56 -4.65 -27.11 -0.77
N LEU A 57 -3.97 -26.42 0.11
CA LEU A 57 -2.76 -26.94 0.75
C LEU A 57 -3.13 -28.01 1.79
N THR A 58 -2.32 -29.03 1.87
CA THR A 58 -2.30 -29.93 3.03
C THR A 58 -1.55 -29.26 4.19
N PRO A 59 -1.59 -29.79 5.42
CA PRO A 59 -0.73 -29.31 6.51
C PRO A 59 0.77 -29.30 6.15
N HIS A 60 1.25 -30.27 5.33
CA HIS A 60 2.62 -30.29 4.83
C HIS A 60 2.88 -29.18 3.79
N GLY A 61 1.87 -28.89 2.95
CA GLY A 61 1.93 -27.76 2.01
C GLY A 61 1.98 -26.42 2.73
N GLU A 62 1.18 -26.25 3.77
CA GLU A 62 1.20 -25.05 4.61
C GLU A 62 2.55 -24.85 5.30
N ALA A 63 3.11 -25.94 5.86
CA ALA A 63 4.43 -25.90 6.50
C ALA A 63 5.57 -25.60 5.52
N LEU A 64 5.44 -26.02 4.25
CA LEU A 64 6.46 -25.76 3.22
C LEU A 64 6.36 -24.34 2.64
N LEU A 65 5.20 -23.71 2.67
CA LEU A 65 4.95 -22.45 1.94
C LEU A 65 5.95 -21.36 2.32
N GLN A 66 6.04 -21.03 3.59
CA GLN A 66 6.95 -19.96 4.04
C GLN A 66 8.42 -20.28 3.75
N PRO A 67 8.95 -21.48 4.10
CA PRO A 67 10.31 -21.86 3.72
C PRO A 67 10.59 -21.79 2.21
N ALA A 68 9.62 -22.19 1.37
CA ALA A 68 9.79 -22.14 -0.08
C ALA A 68 9.90 -20.68 -0.59
N VAL A 69 9.07 -19.78 -0.08
CA VAL A 69 9.13 -18.36 -0.39
C VAL A 69 10.47 -17.77 0.03
N ASP A 70 10.93 -18.07 1.25
CA ASP A 70 12.19 -17.54 1.79
C ASP A 70 13.40 -18.00 0.96
N ILE A 71 13.46 -19.30 0.58
CA ILE A 71 14.52 -19.82 -0.28
C ILE A 71 14.54 -19.14 -1.64
N LEU A 72 13.38 -19.02 -2.29
CA LEU A 72 13.29 -18.39 -3.61
C LEU A 72 13.74 -16.92 -3.56
N GLN A 73 13.48 -16.26 -2.47
CA GLN A 73 13.88 -14.88 -2.28
C GLN A 73 15.38 -14.74 -1.99
N GLN A 74 15.97 -15.63 -1.19
CA GLN A 74 17.43 -15.69 -1.00
C GLN A 74 18.18 -15.91 -2.31
N VAL A 75 17.64 -16.77 -3.19
CA VAL A 75 18.20 -16.97 -4.54
C VAL A 75 18.12 -15.70 -5.38
N ALA A 76 16.98 -15.01 -5.35
CA ALA A 76 16.81 -13.74 -6.06
C ALA A 76 17.78 -12.66 -5.54
N GLU A 77 18.00 -12.62 -4.21
CA GLU A 77 18.96 -11.71 -3.59
C GLU A 77 20.41 -12.02 -3.98
N ALA A 78 20.81 -13.28 -3.93
CA ALA A 78 22.14 -13.70 -4.36
C ALA A 78 22.41 -13.28 -5.81
N ASN A 79 21.43 -13.50 -6.71
CA ASN A 79 21.50 -13.05 -8.10
C ASN A 79 21.59 -11.53 -8.22
N SER A 80 20.80 -10.78 -7.42
CA SER A 80 20.82 -9.31 -7.39
C SER A 80 22.16 -8.78 -6.86
N THR A 81 22.73 -9.42 -5.82
CA THR A 81 24.03 -9.05 -5.26
C THR A 81 25.13 -9.27 -6.28
N MET A 82 25.14 -10.42 -6.96
CA MET A 82 26.12 -10.70 -8.02
C MET A 82 25.96 -9.74 -9.20
N ALA A 83 24.74 -9.38 -9.54
CA ALA A 83 24.45 -8.39 -10.58
C ALA A 83 24.91 -6.97 -10.19
N SER A 84 24.82 -6.58 -8.91
CA SER A 84 25.24 -5.27 -8.41
C SER A 84 26.76 -5.06 -8.39
N LEU A 85 27.53 -6.14 -8.33
CA LEU A 85 28.99 -6.08 -8.47
C LEU A 85 29.42 -5.62 -9.87
N ASN A 86 28.52 -5.72 -10.86
CA ASN A 86 28.80 -5.40 -12.27
C ASN A 86 28.22 -4.04 -12.75
N LYS A 87 28.12 -3.03 -11.87
CA LYS A 87 27.68 -1.64 -12.18
C LYS A 87 26.16 -1.48 -12.37
N GLY A 88 25.52 -0.84 -11.40
CA GLY A 88 24.16 -0.31 -11.48
C GLY A 88 23.13 -1.07 -10.63
N VAL A 89 22.16 -0.33 -10.10
CA VAL A 89 20.97 -0.89 -9.41
C VAL A 89 20.01 -1.37 -10.49
N ARG A 90 19.77 -2.69 -10.56
CA ARG A 90 18.92 -3.31 -11.59
C ARG A 90 18.10 -4.46 -11.04
N GLY A 91 17.04 -4.82 -11.74
CA GLY A 91 16.16 -5.96 -11.44
C GLY A 91 14.73 -5.52 -11.16
N GLN A 92 13.87 -6.46 -10.83
CA GLN A 92 12.47 -6.21 -10.55
C GLN A 92 12.27 -5.67 -9.13
N LEU A 93 11.34 -4.72 -8.99
CA LEU A 93 10.88 -4.19 -7.72
C LEU A 93 9.35 -4.04 -7.76
N ARG A 94 8.66 -4.79 -6.90
CA ARG A 94 7.20 -4.80 -6.79
C ARG A 94 6.79 -4.07 -5.52
N VAL A 95 6.13 -2.93 -5.67
CA VAL A 95 5.77 -2.04 -4.57
C VAL A 95 4.26 -1.87 -4.49
N GLY A 96 3.70 -2.15 -3.32
CA GLY A 96 2.30 -1.86 -3.03
C GLY A 96 2.16 -0.55 -2.26
N VAL A 97 1.12 0.22 -2.55
CA VAL A 97 0.88 1.51 -1.89
C VAL A 97 -0.60 1.67 -1.59
N ILE A 98 -0.94 2.20 -0.41
CA ILE A 98 -2.34 2.48 -0.08
C ILE A 98 -2.91 3.64 -0.90
N PRO A 99 -4.23 3.63 -1.21
CA PRO A 99 -4.90 4.66 -2.03
C PRO A 99 -4.78 6.08 -1.50
N THR A 100 -4.56 6.25 -0.20
CA THR A 100 -4.40 7.56 0.42
C THR A 100 -2.97 8.11 0.39
N VAL A 101 -2.02 7.40 -0.25
CA VAL A 101 -0.62 7.80 -0.42
C VAL A 101 -0.23 7.79 -1.90
N MET A 102 -0.68 6.79 -2.67
CA MET A 102 -0.30 6.61 -4.08
C MET A 102 -0.47 7.89 -4.90
N PRO A 103 -1.68 8.50 -5.05
CA PRO A 103 -1.89 9.63 -5.94
C PRO A 103 -1.25 10.93 -5.46
N TYR A 104 -0.96 11.05 -4.17
CA TYR A 104 -0.52 12.31 -3.56
C TYR A 104 1.00 12.41 -3.35
N LEU A 105 1.67 11.27 -3.15
CA LEU A 105 3.08 11.23 -2.80
C LEU A 105 3.92 10.47 -3.83
N ILE A 106 3.50 9.26 -4.22
CA ILE A 106 4.31 8.36 -5.07
C ILE A 106 4.16 8.74 -6.54
N ALA A 107 2.93 8.71 -7.08
CA ALA A 107 2.67 8.91 -8.50
C ALA A 107 3.23 10.24 -9.05
N PRO A 108 3.12 11.39 -8.36
CA PRO A 108 3.68 12.66 -8.85
C PRO A 108 5.21 12.71 -8.90
N ARG A 109 5.90 11.78 -8.25
CA ARG A 109 7.36 11.82 -8.06
C ARG A 109 8.07 10.54 -8.50
N VAL A 110 7.36 9.51 -8.89
CA VAL A 110 7.95 8.21 -9.27
C VAL A 110 8.95 8.35 -10.41
N ARG A 111 8.79 9.35 -11.27
CA ARG A 111 9.70 9.64 -12.36
C ARG A 111 11.12 9.95 -11.87
N GLU A 112 11.25 10.60 -10.72
CA GLU A 112 12.55 10.89 -10.08
C GLU A 112 13.33 9.60 -9.79
N PHE A 113 12.63 8.56 -9.31
CA PHE A 113 13.23 7.26 -9.05
C PHE A 113 13.61 6.53 -10.35
N LEU A 114 12.72 6.52 -11.33
CA LEU A 114 12.96 5.85 -12.62
C LEU A 114 14.13 6.48 -13.40
N ASP A 115 14.28 7.80 -13.33
CA ASP A 115 15.40 8.50 -13.96
C ASP A 115 16.74 8.22 -13.25
N ALA A 116 16.72 8.06 -11.92
CA ALA A 116 17.91 7.71 -11.14
C ALA A 116 18.31 6.24 -11.32
N PHE A 117 17.36 5.34 -11.55
CA PHE A 117 17.58 3.90 -11.64
C PHE A 117 16.89 3.29 -12.88
N PRO A 118 17.37 3.60 -14.09
CA PRO A 118 16.68 3.23 -15.35
C PRO A 118 16.66 1.73 -15.62
N GLU A 119 17.51 0.93 -14.96
CA GLU A 119 17.56 -0.53 -15.11
C GLU A 119 16.67 -1.25 -14.09
N VAL A 120 15.89 -0.52 -13.28
CA VAL A 120 14.92 -1.10 -12.34
C VAL A 120 13.56 -1.25 -13.03
N GLU A 121 13.06 -2.48 -13.12
CA GLU A 121 11.70 -2.78 -13.55
C GLU A 121 10.74 -2.58 -12.37
N LEU A 122 10.24 -1.35 -12.20
CA LEU A 122 9.32 -1.01 -11.12
C LEU A 122 7.88 -1.38 -11.49
N SER A 123 7.24 -2.19 -10.63
CA SER A 123 5.80 -2.48 -10.66
C SER A 123 5.11 -1.86 -9.46
N LEU A 124 4.06 -1.08 -9.68
CA LEU A 124 3.28 -0.44 -8.64
C LEU A 124 1.86 -1.02 -8.58
N THR A 125 1.39 -1.30 -7.37
CA THR A 125 0.03 -1.78 -7.11
C THR A 125 -0.61 -0.93 -6.02
N GLU A 126 -1.88 -0.57 -6.21
CA GLU A 126 -2.65 0.17 -5.21
C GLU A 126 -3.66 -0.76 -4.55
N GLU A 127 -3.54 -0.95 -3.22
CA GLU A 127 -4.35 -1.89 -2.46
C GLU A 127 -4.55 -1.44 -1.00
N THR A 128 -5.53 -2.03 -0.32
CA THR A 128 -5.75 -1.81 1.12
C THR A 128 -4.64 -2.43 1.96
N THR A 129 -4.44 -1.92 3.19
CA THR A 129 -3.40 -2.43 4.09
C THR A 129 -3.45 -3.95 4.33
N PRO A 130 -4.62 -4.58 4.57
CA PRO A 130 -4.68 -6.03 4.71
C PRO A 130 -4.27 -6.81 3.45
N GLN A 131 -4.56 -6.28 2.26
CA GLN A 131 -4.17 -6.90 0.99
C GLN A 131 -2.65 -6.79 0.79
N LEU A 132 -2.07 -5.62 1.05
CA LEU A 132 -0.62 -5.40 0.98
C LEU A 132 0.14 -6.33 1.93
N ILE A 133 -0.37 -6.54 3.15
CA ILE A 133 0.24 -7.47 4.11
C ILE A 133 0.24 -8.90 3.55
N ARG A 134 -0.89 -9.37 3.00
CA ARG A 134 -0.97 -10.71 2.40
C ARG A 134 0.00 -10.88 1.23
N GLN A 135 0.11 -9.86 0.37
CA GLN A 135 1.01 -9.89 -0.80
C GLN A 135 2.49 -9.82 -0.39
N LEU A 136 2.83 -9.12 0.69
CA LEU A 136 4.17 -9.16 1.28
C LEU A 136 4.49 -10.56 1.84
N GLN A 137 3.55 -11.17 2.56
CA GLN A 137 3.74 -12.51 3.14
C GLN A 137 3.84 -13.60 2.07
N SER A 138 3.12 -13.49 0.95
CA SER A 138 3.20 -14.43 -0.17
C SER A 138 4.40 -14.18 -1.10
N GLY A 139 5.15 -13.08 -0.91
CA GLY A 139 6.26 -12.70 -1.79
C GLY A 139 5.81 -12.12 -3.14
N ASP A 140 4.53 -11.75 -3.29
CA ASP A 140 4.02 -11.06 -4.50
C ASP A 140 4.43 -9.59 -4.53
N LEU A 141 4.74 -8.99 -3.36
CA LEU A 141 5.35 -7.68 -3.20
C LEU A 141 6.68 -7.76 -2.44
N ASP A 142 7.59 -6.87 -2.78
CA ASP A 142 8.87 -6.72 -2.11
C ASP A 142 8.78 -5.67 -1.00
N LEU A 143 8.01 -4.59 -1.22
CA LEU A 143 7.83 -3.48 -0.30
C LEU A 143 6.40 -2.95 -0.41
N ALA A 144 5.86 -2.44 0.70
CA ALA A 144 4.59 -1.70 0.67
C ALA A 144 4.68 -0.39 1.45
N VAL A 145 3.89 0.62 1.07
CA VAL A 145 3.75 1.88 1.80
C VAL A 145 2.34 1.95 2.39
N SER A 146 2.24 2.15 3.71
CA SER A 146 0.96 2.10 4.43
C SER A 146 0.93 3.04 5.63
N GLY A 147 -0.27 3.21 6.21
CA GLY A 147 -0.44 3.82 7.52
C GLY A 147 0.07 2.92 8.65
N LEU A 148 0.60 3.53 9.70
CA LEU A 148 1.12 2.83 10.88
C LEU A 148 0.24 3.13 12.12
N PRO A 149 0.14 2.19 13.07
CA PRO A 149 0.87 0.94 13.20
C PRO A 149 0.24 -0.22 12.42
N VAL A 150 1.07 -1.11 11.90
CA VAL A 150 0.65 -2.42 11.42
C VAL A 150 1.03 -3.48 12.46
N ARG A 151 0.06 -4.28 12.86
CA ARG A 151 0.25 -5.35 13.86
C ARG A 151 0.30 -6.70 13.15
N SER A 152 1.51 -7.11 12.76
CA SER A 152 1.76 -8.44 12.21
C SER A 152 3.19 -8.86 12.62
N PRO A 153 3.38 -10.06 13.19
CA PRO A 153 4.69 -10.52 13.63
C PRO A 153 5.68 -10.68 12.46
N ASP A 154 5.17 -10.98 11.26
CA ASP A 154 5.97 -11.25 10.06
C ASP A 154 6.30 -10.00 9.26
N ILE A 155 5.81 -8.84 9.66
CA ILE A 155 6.02 -7.57 8.98
C ILE A 155 6.95 -6.66 9.78
N VAL A 156 7.96 -6.14 9.12
CA VAL A 156 8.84 -5.09 9.63
C VAL A 156 8.35 -3.76 9.11
N CYS A 157 8.10 -2.82 10.03
CA CYS A 157 7.64 -1.48 9.72
C CYS A 157 8.78 -0.47 9.92
N SER A 158 8.91 0.49 9.02
CA SER A 158 9.81 1.64 9.16
C SER A 158 9.02 2.93 8.93
N GLU A 159 8.96 3.79 9.94
CA GLU A 159 8.26 5.08 9.84
C GLU A 159 9.01 6.00 8.86
N LEU A 160 8.27 6.63 7.95
CA LEU A 160 8.78 7.62 7.00
C LEU A 160 8.51 9.04 7.49
N PHE A 161 7.27 9.32 7.85
CA PHE A 161 6.86 10.64 8.33
C PHE A 161 5.53 10.59 9.09
N ARG A 162 5.25 11.72 9.74
CA ARG A 162 3.93 12.03 10.32
C ARG A 162 3.31 13.17 9.55
N GLU A 163 2.00 13.11 9.35
CA GLU A 163 1.25 14.21 8.77
C GLU A 163 0.00 14.53 9.58
N PRO A 164 -0.38 15.82 9.67
CA PRO A 164 -1.60 16.22 10.35
C PRO A 164 -2.83 15.75 9.57
N LEU A 165 -3.92 15.54 10.31
CA LEU A 165 -5.24 15.29 9.77
C LEU A 165 -6.07 16.58 9.79
N PHE A 166 -6.91 16.71 8.79
CA PHE A 166 -7.81 17.84 8.59
C PHE A 166 -9.26 17.35 8.54
N LEU A 167 -10.16 18.18 8.96
CA LEU A 167 -11.56 18.05 8.63
C LEU A 167 -11.79 18.70 7.27
N ALA A 168 -12.31 17.94 6.31
CA ALA A 168 -12.77 18.45 5.03
C ALA A 168 -14.27 18.75 5.10
N ILE A 169 -14.68 19.97 4.75
CA ILE A 169 -16.06 20.47 4.78
C ILE A 169 -16.35 21.29 3.53
N ALA A 170 -17.62 21.48 3.22
CA ALA A 170 -18.05 22.43 2.19
C ALA A 170 -17.66 23.88 2.55
N GLY A 171 -17.39 24.72 1.54
CA GLY A 171 -17.01 26.11 1.76
C GLY A 171 -18.09 26.96 2.48
N GLY A 172 -19.35 26.57 2.34
CA GLY A 172 -20.49 27.21 3.04
C GLY A 172 -20.83 26.65 4.42
N HIS A 173 -20.05 25.71 4.92
CA HIS A 173 -20.29 25.09 6.22
C HIS A 173 -20.11 26.10 7.37
N PRO A 174 -20.92 26.05 8.46
CA PRO A 174 -20.79 26.99 9.58
C PRO A 174 -19.39 27.05 10.18
N LEU A 175 -18.70 25.93 10.20
CA LEU A 175 -17.32 25.80 10.71
C LEU A 175 -16.24 26.25 9.72
N ALA A 176 -16.59 26.70 8.50
CA ALA A 176 -15.59 27.03 7.47
C ALA A 176 -14.66 28.20 7.85
N LYS A 177 -15.03 29.01 8.84
CA LYS A 177 -14.19 30.12 9.33
C LYS A 177 -13.30 29.76 10.50
N ALA A 178 -13.41 28.55 11.03
CA ALA A 178 -12.59 28.11 12.14
C ALA A 178 -11.11 27.92 11.71
N GLU A 179 -10.17 28.33 12.55
CA GLU A 179 -8.73 28.16 12.33
C GLU A 179 -8.23 26.77 12.75
N GLY A 180 -8.99 26.06 13.57
CA GLY A 180 -8.79 24.70 14.02
C GLY A 180 -10.04 24.18 14.71
N ILE A 181 -10.19 22.87 14.76
CA ILE A 181 -11.38 22.21 15.30
C ILE A 181 -10.96 21.04 16.20
N ASP A 182 -11.65 20.91 17.33
CA ASP A 182 -11.69 19.63 18.06
C ASP A 182 -12.91 18.84 17.52
N LEU A 183 -12.72 17.54 17.29
CA LEU A 183 -13.83 16.69 16.82
C LEU A 183 -15.02 16.64 17.78
N ARG A 184 -14.84 17.04 19.04
CA ARG A 184 -15.94 17.22 20.00
C ARG A 184 -16.97 18.26 19.54
N ASP A 185 -16.54 19.18 18.70
CA ASP A 185 -17.39 20.26 18.16
C ASP A 185 -18.29 19.77 17.01
N LEU A 186 -17.98 18.59 16.46
CA LEU A 186 -18.73 17.95 15.38
C LEU A 186 -19.89 17.10 15.91
N ARG A 187 -20.84 17.73 16.56
CA ARG A 187 -22.07 17.04 17.01
C ARG A 187 -23.07 17.01 15.86
N ASN A 188 -23.58 15.80 15.56
CA ASN A 188 -24.63 15.54 14.56
C ASN A 188 -24.20 15.70 13.08
N GLU A 189 -22.91 15.80 12.78
CA GLU A 189 -22.45 15.82 11.40
C GLU A 189 -22.54 14.42 10.74
N ARG A 190 -22.78 14.42 9.42
CA ARG A 190 -22.75 13.22 8.60
C ARG A 190 -21.31 12.93 8.23
N LEU A 191 -20.79 11.79 8.67
CA LEU A 191 -19.42 11.39 8.38
C LEU A 191 -19.37 10.53 7.11
N LEU A 192 -18.52 10.92 6.17
CA LEU A 192 -18.19 10.18 4.97
C LEU A 192 -16.86 9.47 5.22
N LEU A 193 -16.79 8.18 4.97
CA LEU A 193 -15.63 7.35 5.29
C LEU A 193 -15.13 6.56 4.08
N LEU A 194 -13.87 6.20 4.11
CA LEU A 194 -13.37 5.08 3.33
C LEU A 194 -13.91 3.77 3.90
N LYS A 195 -14.02 2.74 3.06
CA LYS A 195 -14.44 1.41 3.48
C LYS A 195 -13.46 0.76 4.45
N GLU A 196 -13.88 -0.33 5.04
CA GLU A 196 -13.06 -1.17 5.90
C GLU A 196 -11.79 -1.64 5.16
N GLY A 197 -10.66 -1.70 5.89
CA GLY A 197 -9.34 -2.03 5.35
C GLY A 197 -8.50 -0.81 4.96
N HIS A 198 -9.08 0.38 4.89
CA HIS A 198 -8.31 1.61 4.73
C HIS A 198 -7.86 2.15 6.10
N CYS A 199 -6.55 2.29 6.30
CA CYS A 199 -6.00 2.80 7.57
C CYS A 199 -6.50 4.21 7.93
N LEU A 200 -6.78 5.07 6.95
CA LEU A 200 -7.35 6.39 7.19
C LEU A 200 -8.76 6.32 7.80
N ARG A 201 -9.56 5.29 7.49
CA ARG A 201 -10.82 5.03 8.18
C ARG A 201 -10.59 4.81 9.67
N ASP A 202 -9.62 3.96 10.01
CA ASP A 202 -9.31 3.64 11.40
C ASP A 202 -8.80 4.86 12.15
N ASP A 203 -7.94 5.67 11.51
CA ASP A 203 -7.47 6.95 12.04
C ASP A 203 -8.64 7.92 12.30
N ALA A 204 -9.59 8.03 11.36
CA ALA A 204 -10.77 8.87 11.51
C ALA A 204 -11.67 8.40 12.66
N LEU A 205 -11.97 7.10 12.71
CA LEU A 205 -12.80 6.50 13.77
C LEU A 205 -12.14 6.61 15.15
N MET A 206 -10.83 6.36 15.25
CA MET A 206 -10.09 6.54 16.50
C MET A 206 -10.13 8.01 16.97
N THR A 207 -9.96 8.94 16.05
CA THR A 207 -10.01 10.37 16.35
C THR A 207 -11.40 10.78 16.84
N CYS A 208 -12.45 10.29 16.17
CA CYS A 208 -13.85 10.50 16.61
C CYS A 208 -14.13 9.88 18.00
N THR A 209 -13.65 8.67 18.23
CA THR A 209 -13.85 7.97 19.53
C THR A 209 -13.15 8.70 20.67
N ARG A 210 -11.89 9.14 20.48
CA ARG A 210 -11.15 9.94 21.47
C ARG A 210 -11.86 11.25 21.80
N ALA A 211 -12.47 11.86 20.82
CA ALA A 211 -13.24 13.11 20.96
C ALA A 211 -14.65 12.89 21.54
N LYS A 212 -15.09 11.64 21.77
CA LYS A 212 -16.46 11.28 22.12
C LYS A 212 -17.50 11.91 21.17
N ALA A 213 -17.12 12.09 19.91
CA ALA A 213 -17.99 12.65 18.89
C ALA A 213 -19.03 11.61 18.47
N LYS A 214 -20.31 11.97 18.54
CA LYS A 214 -21.43 11.14 18.04
C LYS A 214 -21.66 11.45 16.58
N LEU A 215 -20.80 10.92 15.70
CA LEU A 215 -20.91 11.07 14.26
C LEU A 215 -21.66 9.87 13.67
N ARG A 216 -22.48 10.11 12.66
CA ARG A 216 -23.19 9.05 11.94
C ARG A 216 -22.52 8.84 10.59
N SER A 217 -21.94 7.65 10.37
CA SER A 217 -21.49 7.26 9.02
C SER A 217 -22.70 7.12 8.11
N VAL A 218 -22.67 7.80 6.97
CA VAL A 218 -23.78 7.83 6.00
C VAL A 218 -23.36 7.41 4.60
N PHE A 219 -22.06 7.30 4.34
CA PHE A 219 -21.51 6.91 3.04
C PHE A 219 -20.13 6.28 3.21
N GLU A 220 -19.87 5.22 2.44
CA GLU A 220 -18.59 4.51 2.43
C GLU A 220 -18.16 4.19 1.00
N THR A 221 -16.89 4.42 0.68
CA THR A 221 -16.30 4.17 -0.64
C THR A 221 -14.81 3.83 -0.52
N ASP A 222 -14.22 3.29 -1.58
CA ASP A 222 -12.77 3.08 -1.66
C ASP A 222 -12.02 4.31 -2.20
N GLN A 223 -12.75 5.32 -2.70
CA GLN A 223 -12.19 6.46 -3.43
C GLN A 223 -12.30 7.77 -2.66
N MET A 224 -11.19 8.33 -2.23
CA MET A 224 -11.14 9.63 -1.56
C MET A 224 -11.67 10.77 -2.43
N ALA A 225 -11.49 10.70 -3.74
CA ALA A 225 -12.02 11.69 -4.69
C ALA A 225 -13.55 11.79 -4.63
N SER A 226 -14.26 10.66 -4.57
CA SER A 226 -15.73 10.63 -4.44
C SER A 226 -16.18 11.25 -3.12
N ILE A 227 -15.44 11.01 -2.03
CA ILE A 227 -15.71 11.63 -0.73
C ILE A 227 -15.62 13.16 -0.84
N PHE A 228 -14.54 13.69 -1.43
CA PHE A 228 -14.37 15.14 -1.58
C PHE A 228 -15.49 15.79 -2.41
N GLN A 229 -15.94 15.16 -3.49
CA GLN A 229 -17.06 15.66 -4.28
C GLN A 229 -18.36 15.75 -3.46
N LEU A 230 -18.65 14.71 -2.66
CA LEU A 230 -19.83 14.70 -1.78
C LEU A 230 -19.71 15.72 -0.65
N VAL A 231 -18.52 15.92 -0.09
CA VAL A 231 -18.27 16.98 0.90
C VAL A 231 -18.50 18.36 0.28
N GLN A 232 -17.97 18.60 -0.91
CA GLN A 232 -18.18 19.87 -1.64
C GLN A 232 -19.67 20.15 -1.89
N ALA A 233 -20.44 19.10 -2.21
CA ALA A 233 -21.89 19.18 -2.38
C ALA A 233 -22.66 19.38 -1.06
N GLY A 234 -21.99 19.43 0.09
CA GLY A 234 -22.63 19.61 1.39
C GLY A 234 -23.30 18.35 1.96
N PHE A 235 -22.99 17.17 1.41
CA PHE A 235 -23.60 15.91 1.87
C PHE A 235 -23.14 15.48 3.26
N GLY A 236 -21.94 15.91 3.66
CA GLY A 236 -21.35 15.63 4.97
C GLY A 236 -19.93 16.13 5.09
N VAL A 237 -19.20 15.60 6.04
CA VAL A 237 -17.80 15.94 6.35
C VAL A 237 -16.91 14.70 6.33
N THR A 238 -15.60 14.87 6.16
CA THR A 238 -14.65 13.75 6.25
C THR A 238 -13.33 14.14 6.90
N VAL A 239 -12.60 13.17 7.39
CA VAL A 239 -11.21 13.33 7.83
C VAL A 239 -10.29 13.06 6.65
N ALA A 240 -9.41 13.99 6.35
CA ALA A 240 -8.49 13.93 5.22
C ALA A 240 -7.03 14.14 5.67
N PRO A 241 -6.04 13.48 5.05
CA PRO A 241 -4.64 13.73 5.33
C PRO A 241 -4.15 15.02 4.66
N ALA A 242 -3.13 15.64 5.21
CA ALA A 242 -2.57 16.90 4.67
C ALA A 242 -2.15 16.78 3.20
N MET A 243 -1.57 15.64 2.80
CA MET A 243 -1.13 15.41 1.42
C MET A 243 -2.27 15.43 0.39
N ALA A 244 -3.50 15.15 0.80
CA ALA A 244 -4.67 15.21 -0.09
C ALA A 244 -5.19 16.64 -0.32
N SER A 245 -4.61 17.65 0.31
CA SER A 245 -5.07 19.06 0.23
C SER A 245 -5.08 19.61 -1.19
N THR A 246 -4.15 19.23 -2.04
CA THR A 246 -4.07 19.66 -3.44
C THR A 246 -5.16 19.06 -4.32
N HIS A 247 -5.85 18.04 -3.84
CA HIS A 247 -6.88 17.27 -4.57
C HIS A 247 -8.24 17.30 -3.86
N SER A 248 -8.43 18.26 -2.94
CA SER A 248 -9.62 18.31 -2.09
C SER A 248 -10.88 18.85 -2.79
N ALA A 249 -10.88 18.98 -4.13
CA ALA A 249 -12.04 19.37 -4.95
C ALA A 249 -12.74 20.66 -4.46
N GLY A 250 -11.98 21.65 -3.96
CA GLY A 250 -12.53 22.90 -3.44
C GLY A 250 -13.12 22.83 -2.03
N CYS A 251 -13.00 21.71 -1.33
CA CYS A 251 -13.35 21.61 0.08
C CYS A 251 -12.49 22.54 0.93
N LYS A 252 -13.06 23.09 1.99
CA LYS A 252 -12.31 23.76 3.04
C LYS A 252 -11.69 22.71 3.95
N LEU A 253 -10.38 22.78 4.15
CA LEU A 253 -9.64 21.92 5.06
C LEU A 253 -9.32 22.68 6.34
N ILE A 254 -9.79 22.17 7.48
CA ILE A 254 -9.57 22.76 8.79
C ILE A 254 -8.70 21.83 9.62
N PRO A 255 -7.60 22.30 10.21
CA PRO A 255 -6.73 21.47 11.03
C PRO A 255 -7.50 20.84 12.20
N LEU A 256 -7.33 19.53 12.39
CA LEU A 256 -7.82 18.83 13.57
C LEU A 256 -6.76 18.88 14.67
N HIS A 257 -7.11 19.42 15.83
CA HIS A 257 -6.18 19.55 16.95
C HIS A 257 -5.68 18.17 17.41
N ASN A 258 -4.36 18.08 17.60
CA ASN A 258 -3.69 16.87 18.10
C ASN A 258 -3.99 15.58 17.30
N SER A 259 -4.36 15.73 16.04
CA SER A 259 -4.72 14.61 15.17
C SER A 259 -3.69 14.48 14.04
N PHE A 260 -3.04 13.34 13.99
CA PHE A 260 -2.06 13.01 12.95
C PHE A 260 -2.06 11.51 12.66
N ARG A 261 -1.66 11.15 11.46
CA ARG A 261 -1.33 9.77 11.11
C ARG A 261 0.16 9.59 10.87
N ARG A 262 0.60 8.36 10.98
CA ARG A 262 1.97 7.96 10.63
C ARG A 262 1.92 7.17 9.34
N VAL A 263 2.85 7.45 8.44
CA VAL A 263 3.04 6.70 7.20
C VAL A 263 4.42 6.07 7.23
N GLY A 264 4.50 4.83 6.79
CA GLY A 264 5.75 4.10 6.75
C GLY A 264 5.78 3.08 5.63
N TYR A 265 6.93 2.48 5.40
CA TYR A 265 7.04 1.33 4.53
C TYR A 265 7.10 0.03 5.34
N LEU A 266 6.61 -1.02 4.71
CA LEU A 266 6.46 -2.36 5.22
C LEU A 266 7.27 -3.32 4.36
N ARG A 267 7.87 -4.33 4.98
CA ARG A 267 8.44 -5.48 4.28
C ARG A 267 8.21 -6.75 5.09
N ALA A 268 8.22 -7.88 4.45
CA ALA A 268 8.22 -9.16 5.17
C ALA A 268 9.53 -9.31 5.97
N ARG A 269 9.43 -9.85 7.19
CA ARG A 269 10.56 -9.97 8.13
C ARG A 269 11.66 -10.86 7.59
N HIS A 270 11.26 -11.98 7.00
CA HIS A 270 12.17 -13.03 6.54
C HIS A 270 12.59 -12.87 5.08
N HIS A 271 12.05 -11.86 4.38
CA HIS A 271 12.43 -11.57 3.01
C HIS A 271 13.72 -10.75 2.96
N ALA A 272 14.59 -11.17 2.09
CA ALA A 272 15.85 -10.51 1.83
C ALA A 272 15.66 -9.12 1.18
N VAL A 273 16.54 -8.19 1.50
CA VAL A 273 16.45 -6.81 1.00
C VAL A 273 17.30 -6.67 -0.26
N SER A 274 16.68 -6.66 -1.43
CA SER A 274 17.36 -6.44 -2.71
C SER A 274 17.90 -5.02 -2.84
N ASN A 275 18.85 -4.79 -3.77
CA ASN A 275 19.38 -3.44 -4.03
C ASN A 275 18.30 -2.47 -4.52
N PRO A 276 17.42 -2.81 -5.51
CA PRO A 276 16.30 -1.94 -5.88
C PRO A 276 15.41 -1.57 -4.70
N MET A 277 15.11 -2.51 -3.81
CA MET A 277 14.31 -2.28 -2.63
C MET A 277 15.00 -1.31 -1.65
N ARG A 278 16.33 -1.42 -1.48
CA ARG A 278 17.11 -0.54 -0.60
C ARG A 278 17.12 0.90 -1.11
N GLU A 279 17.33 1.07 -2.42
CA GLU A 279 17.34 2.39 -3.06
C GLU A 279 15.94 3.02 -3.08
N PHE A 280 14.90 2.23 -3.33
CA PHE A 280 13.52 2.73 -3.24
C PHE A 280 13.17 3.15 -1.81
N ALA A 281 13.57 2.37 -0.80
CA ALA A 281 13.38 2.74 0.61
C ALA A 281 14.17 4.00 1.00
N ALA A 282 15.36 4.22 0.42
CA ALA A 282 16.13 5.46 0.59
C ALA A 282 15.39 6.63 -0.06
N TRP A 283 14.97 6.50 -1.32
CA TRP A 283 14.18 7.51 -2.01
C TRP A 283 12.89 7.86 -1.24
N LEU A 284 12.17 6.87 -0.71
CA LEU A 284 10.99 7.13 0.13
C LEU A 284 11.27 7.99 1.37
N ARG A 285 12.44 7.84 2.00
CA ARG A 285 12.83 8.65 3.16
C ARG A 285 13.04 10.12 2.81
N ASP A 286 13.44 10.41 1.57
CA ASP A 286 13.63 11.77 1.07
C ASP A 286 12.32 12.41 0.61
N LEU A 287 11.28 11.59 0.36
CA LEU A 287 9.95 12.09 0.06
C LEU A 287 9.33 12.78 1.30
N ARG A 288 8.90 14.01 1.12
CA ARG A 288 8.10 14.71 2.13
C ARG A 288 6.76 15.13 1.52
N PRO A 289 5.64 14.93 2.25
CA PRO A 289 4.37 15.52 1.83
C PRO A 289 4.55 17.02 1.66
N ARG A 290 4.05 17.58 0.56
CA ARG A 290 4.03 19.04 0.41
C ARG A 290 3.10 19.58 1.50
N PRO A 291 3.53 20.60 2.27
CA PRO A 291 2.64 21.22 3.26
C PRO A 291 1.42 21.76 2.53
N ALA A 292 0.23 21.63 3.16
CA ALA A 292 -1.00 22.24 2.69
C ALA A 292 -0.72 23.73 2.46
N GLY A 293 -0.74 24.16 1.19
CA GLY A 293 -0.33 25.51 0.82
C GLY A 293 -1.20 26.54 1.52
N ARG A 294 -0.59 27.46 2.25
CA ARG A 294 -1.18 28.78 2.50
C ARG A 294 -1.49 29.35 1.11
N GLY A 295 -2.76 29.64 0.81
CA GLY A 295 -3.20 30.11 -0.51
C GLY A 295 -2.21 31.15 -1.06
N ARG A 296 -1.68 30.90 -2.23
CA ARG A 296 -0.90 31.89 -2.98
C ARG A 296 -1.85 33.04 -3.29
N GLY A 297 -1.74 34.10 -2.49
CA GLY A 297 -2.22 35.40 -2.91
C GLY A 297 -1.58 35.71 -4.27
N ARG A 298 -2.40 35.91 -5.29
CA ARG A 298 -1.97 36.42 -6.59
C ARG A 298 -1.18 37.72 -6.33
N GLN A 299 0.15 37.67 -6.42
CA GLN A 299 0.92 38.87 -6.69
C GLN A 299 0.63 39.24 -8.14
N GLN A 300 -0.28 40.23 -8.31
CA GLN A 300 -0.37 41.00 -9.53
C GLN A 300 0.95 41.77 -9.68
N GLY A 301 1.77 41.39 -10.63
CA GLY A 301 2.91 42.17 -11.07
C GLY A 301 2.45 43.50 -11.67
N PRO A 302 3.27 44.57 -11.59
CA PRO A 302 2.88 45.92 -12.06
C PRO A 302 2.70 45.89 -13.59
N VAL A 303 1.55 46.40 -14.03
CA VAL A 303 1.28 46.78 -15.43
C VAL A 303 2.27 47.86 -15.81
N ARG A 304 3.20 47.59 -16.72
CA ARG A 304 3.98 48.60 -17.41
C ARG A 304 3.12 49.19 -18.53
N THR A 305 2.72 50.41 -18.34
CA THR A 305 2.24 51.31 -19.38
C THR A 305 3.42 51.74 -20.29
N GLN A 306 3.33 51.46 -21.54
CA GLN A 306 3.73 52.31 -22.67
C GLN A 306 2.83 52.02 -23.85
#